data_ed83f47c9da4660f31ad20345b16b99a
#
_entry.id   ed83f47c9da4660f31ad20345b16b99a
#
_cell.length_a   1.000
_cell.length_b   1.000
_cell.length_c   1.000
_cell.angle_alpha   90.00
_cell.angle_beta   90.00
_cell.angle_gamma   90.00
#
_symmetry.space_group_name_H-M   'P 1'
#
loop_
_entity.id
_entity.type
_entity.pdbx_description
1 polymer ?
#
loop_
_entity_poly.entity_id
_entity_poly.type
_entity_poly.pdbx_seq_one_letter_code
_entity_poly.pdbx_strand_id
1 'polypeptide(L)'
;MCEFCTEHGEGKAWYLTMKNYSQELLSQNGRIEHIRAFFKDFEIRTAQSLSMLDQIQALPFVPDIVSRVVTSRQKKAHFGQVVPIEDVDRLLDEISSVVRIPCVCRSLTTGRQETRYCYGLGIDPTGLIGAYPDYGENLEWLPREEARSAIHKLDQQGLVHSVWTFDTPFIGGLCNCDQDCIAYRLQIGTGMVQVFFPAEHVASIDWDDCTGCKLCRGYCSFGAIRYTSLHDKCLIDPNLCYGCGVCRATCKKDAIHLEQRKRTFRWQRKISQPGQHRVLVNGCQNARQCRACIRVCPSQVFVIAPQEGRSEGQRATDWVARAVLPSRCTDCRECITACPANAIVVN
;
A
#
# COMPACT_ATOMS: atom_id res chain seq x y z
N MET A 1 21.52 19.12 12.24
CA MET A 1 20.31 18.33 11.86
C MET A 1 20.57 17.77 10.48
N CYS A 2 20.35 16.51 10.26
CA CYS A 2 20.51 15.92 8.92
C CYS A 2 19.48 16.58 7.99
N GLU A 3 19.95 17.19 6.90
CA GLU A 3 19.12 17.91 5.92
C GLU A 3 18.05 16.96 5.28
N PHE A 4 18.29 15.67 5.36
CA PHE A 4 17.51 14.61 4.76
C PHE A 4 17.01 13.58 5.79
N CYS A 5 16.40 14.06 6.88
CA CYS A 5 15.87 13.17 7.90
C CYS A 5 14.64 12.42 7.36
N THR A 6 14.80 11.14 7.05
CA THR A 6 13.72 10.23 6.67
C THR A 6 13.21 9.41 7.86
N GLU A 7 13.06 10.05 9.02
CA GLU A 7 12.47 9.43 10.20
C GLU A 7 10.95 9.35 10.04
N HIS A 8 10.40 8.23 10.42
CA HIS A 8 8.96 7.95 10.27
C HIS A 8 8.28 7.88 11.62
N GLY A 9 7.07 8.42 11.69
CA GLY A 9 6.24 8.33 12.87
C GLY A 9 6.54 9.37 13.94
N GLU A 10 7.27 10.43 13.60
CA GLU A 10 7.63 11.53 14.50
C GLU A 10 6.95 12.87 14.16
N GLY A 11 6.02 12.88 13.21
CA GLY A 11 5.32 14.09 12.75
C GLY A 11 6.18 14.96 11.81
N LYS A 12 7.28 14.43 11.29
CA LYS A 12 8.15 15.11 10.33
C LYS A 12 7.78 14.68 8.93
N ALA A 13 6.97 15.46 8.25
CA ALA A 13 6.56 15.20 6.87
C ALA A 13 7.71 15.51 5.89
N TRP A 14 8.82 14.77 5.97
CA TRP A 14 10.01 14.93 5.15
C TRP A 14 9.71 14.88 3.66
N TYR A 15 8.69 14.12 3.28
CA TYR A 15 8.20 13.97 1.91
C TYR A 15 7.51 15.23 1.36
N LEU A 16 7.17 16.20 2.21
CA LEU A 16 6.66 17.52 1.77
C LEU A 16 7.79 18.53 1.48
N THR A 17 9.04 18.11 1.58
CA THR A 17 10.21 18.96 1.26
C THR A 17 10.46 18.93 -0.24
N MET A 18 10.17 20.02 -0.95
CA MET A 18 10.26 20.08 -2.42
C MET A 18 11.66 19.83 -2.98
N LYS A 19 12.71 20.06 -2.20
CA LYS A 19 14.08 19.72 -2.59
C LYS A 19 14.24 18.23 -2.91
N ASN A 20 13.44 17.35 -2.26
CA ASN A 20 13.48 15.91 -2.51
C ASN A 20 12.95 15.49 -3.89
N TYR A 21 12.32 16.41 -4.62
CA TYR A 21 11.76 16.23 -5.97
C TYR A 21 12.55 17.01 -7.03
N SER A 22 13.66 17.64 -6.66
CA SER A 22 14.36 18.59 -7.53
C SER A 22 15.23 17.89 -8.57
N GLN A 23 15.34 18.51 -9.74
CA GLN A 23 16.29 18.11 -10.79
C GLN A 23 17.74 18.19 -10.33
N GLU A 24 18.05 19.17 -9.46
CA GLU A 24 19.39 19.29 -8.85
C GLU A 24 19.72 18.02 -8.06
N LEU A 25 18.81 17.54 -7.22
CA LEU A 25 19.04 16.32 -6.44
C LEU A 25 19.09 15.08 -7.35
N LEU A 26 18.27 15.04 -8.39
CA LEU A 26 18.27 13.95 -9.37
C LEU A 26 19.62 13.81 -10.08
N SER A 27 20.26 14.92 -10.44
CA SER A 27 21.54 14.93 -11.17
C SER A 27 22.76 14.55 -10.33
N GLN A 28 22.63 14.46 -9.01
CA GLN A 28 23.73 14.15 -8.10
C GLN A 28 23.97 12.64 -7.94
N ASN A 29 25.21 12.28 -7.63
CA ASN A 29 25.62 10.96 -7.14
C ASN A 29 25.28 9.76 -8.04
N GLY A 30 25.22 9.92 -9.37
CA GLY A 30 24.88 8.82 -10.28
C GLY A 30 23.45 8.31 -10.14
N ARG A 31 22.53 9.13 -9.61
CA ARG A 31 21.13 8.74 -9.35
C ARG A 31 20.36 8.44 -10.62
N ILE A 32 20.64 9.15 -11.70
CA ILE A 32 20.06 8.88 -13.02
C ILE A 32 20.39 7.46 -13.48
N GLU A 33 21.67 7.07 -13.38
CA GLU A 33 22.13 5.73 -13.72
C GLU A 33 21.53 4.67 -12.81
N HIS A 34 21.39 4.97 -11.52
CA HIS A 34 20.71 4.11 -10.56
C HIS A 34 19.25 3.86 -10.94
N ILE A 35 18.50 4.90 -11.31
CA ILE A 35 17.09 4.79 -11.74
C ILE A 35 17.00 3.98 -13.02
N ARG A 36 17.85 4.25 -14.01
CA ARG A 36 17.90 3.48 -15.25
C ARG A 36 18.16 2.00 -15.01
N ALA A 37 19.16 1.68 -14.19
CA ALA A 37 19.47 0.30 -13.82
C ALA A 37 18.31 -0.35 -13.04
N PHE A 38 17.64 0.41 -12.17
CA PHE A 38 16.48 -0.06 -11.43
C PHE A 38 15.37 -0.53 -12.37
N PHE A 39 14.95 0.29 -13.33
CA PHE A 39 13.88 -0.07 -14.27
C PHE A 39 14.31 -1.18 -15.24
N LYS A 40 15.55 -1.15 -15.70
CA LYS A 40 16.11 -2.19 -16.60
C LYS A 40 16.02 -3.59 -16.01
N ASP A 41 16.39 -3.72 -14.74
CA ASP A 41 16.49 -5.03 -14.07
C ASP A 41 15.25 -5.36 -13.23
N PHE A 42 14.27 -4.47 -13.18
CA PHE A 42 13.17 -4.55 -12.21
C PHE A 42 12.36 -5.84 -12.35
N GLU A 43 12.02 -6.24 -13.56
CA GLU A 43 11.24 -7.47 -13.82
C GLU A 43 11.99 -8.71 -13.35
N ILE A 44 13.25 -8.85 -13.77
CA ILE A 44 14.09 -10.01 -13.46
C ILE A 44 14.34 -10.09 -11.95
N ARG A 45 14.73 -8.96 -11.33
CA ARG A 45 15.00 -8.91 -9.89
C ARG A 45 13.75 -9.17 -9.05
N THR A 46 12.60 -8.70 -9.52
CA THR A 46 11.33 -8.90 -8.83
C THR A 46 10.87 -10.35 -8.93
N ALA A 47 10.92 -10.95 -10.10
CA ALA A 47 10.58 -12.36 -10.29
C ALA A 47 11.47 -13.26 -9.42
N GLN A 48 12.78 -13.00 -9.38
CA GLN A 48 13.73 -13.70 -8.52
C GLN A 48 13.41 -13.48 -7.03
N SER A 49 13.09 -12.25 -6.63
CA SER A 49 12.76 -11.92 -5.24
C SER A 49 11.46 -12.60 -4.79
N LEU A 50 10.45 -12.65 -5.61
CA LEU A 50 9.19 -13.34 -5.32
C LEU A 50 9.41 -14.84 -5.19
N SER A 51 10.15 -15.46 -6.13
CA SER A 51 10.50 -16.88 -6.06
C SER A 51 11.33 -17.22 -4.82
N MET A 52 12.30 -16.39 -4.49
CA MET A 52 13.12 -16.56 -3.27
C MET A 52 12.28 -16.41 -2.00
N LEU A 53 11.32 -15.49 -1.97
CA LEU A 53 10.41 -15.30 -0.84
C LEU A 53 9.49 -16.51 -0.64
N ASP A 54 8.97 -17.10 -1.72
CA ASP A 54 8.17 -18.32 -1.65
C ASP A 54 8.98 -19.49 -1.05
N GLN A 55 10.27 -19.60 -1.42
CA GLN A 55 11.18 -20.60 -0.85
C GLN A 55 11.48 -20.34 0.63
N ILE A 56 11.71 -19.08 1.00
CA ILE A 56 12.03 -18.70 2.39
C ILE A 56 10.80 -18.83 3.29
N GLN A 57 9.59 -18.60 2.78
CA GLN A 57 8.34 -18.82 3.53
C GLN A 57 8.16 -20.30 3.95
N ALA A 58 8.75 -21.23 3.20
CA ALA A 58 8.75 -22.63 3.56
C ALA A 58 9.71 -22.97 4.71
N LEU A 59 10.58 -22.04 5.12
CA LEU A 59 11.52 -22.25 6.23
C LEU A 59 10.86 -21.91 7.57
N PRO A 60 11.05 -22.73 8.61
CA PRO A 60 10.40 -22.54 9.91
C PRO A 60 10.87 -21.29 10.67
N PHE A 61 11.95 -20.67 10.25
CA PHE A 61 12.53 -19.51 10.91
C PHE A 61 13.41 -18.69 9.97
N VAL A 62 13.08 -17.40 9.84
CA VAL A 62 13.98 -16.40 9.23
C VAL A 62 14.47 -15.47 10.34
N PRO A 63 15.78 -15.37 10.56
CA PRO A 63 16.31 -14.52 11.63
C PRO A 63 15.90 -13.06 11.44
N ASP A 64 15.45 -12.41 12.50
CA ASP A 64 15.12 -10.96 12.53
C ASP A 64 16.26 -10.09 12.00
N ILE A 65 17.50 -10.54 12.18
CA ILE A 65 18.71 -9.86 11.70
C ILE A 65 18.68 -9.73 10.17
N VAL A 66 18.35 -10.81 9.45
CA VAL A 66 18.28 -10.79 7.97
C VAL A 66 17.24 -9.78 7.51
N SER A 67 16.06 -9.82 8.11
CA SER A 67 14.98 -8.88 7.81
C SER A 67 15.36 -7.43 8.07
N ARG A 68 16.09 -7.14 9.16
CA ARG A 68 16.58 -5.79 9.49
C ARG A 68 17.62 -5.30 8.49
N VAL A 69 18.58 -6.16 8.10
CA VAL A 69 19.61 -5.80 7.11
C VAL A 69 18.97 -5.50 5.75
N VAL A 70 18.06 -6.37 5.28
CA VAL A 70 17.36 -6.15 4.01
C VAL A 70 16.52 -4.88 4.06
N THR A 71 15.75 -4.66 5.12
CA THR A 71 14.97 -3.43 5.32
C THR A 71 15.85 -2.18 5.32
N SER A 72 17.02 -2.22 5.98
CA SER A 72 17.94 -1.08 6.02
C SER A 72 18.51 -0.75 4.64
N ARG A 73 18.88 -1.77 3.84
CA ARG A 73 19.33 -1.58 2.45
C ARG A 73 18.22 -1.02 1.59
N GLN A 74 17.02 -1.59 1.71
CA GLN A 74 15.84 -1.14 0.97
C GLN A 74 15.52 0.32 1.27
N LYS A 75 15.58 0.74 2.53
CA LYS A 75 15.35 2.12 2.94
C LYS A 75 16.33 3.11 2.31
N LYS A 76 17.57 2.69 2.04
CA LYS A 76 18.55 3.54 1.35
C LYS A 76 18.30 3.62 -0.15
N ALA A 77 17.94 2.51 -0.77
CA ALA A 77 17.82 2.41 -2.22
C ALA A 77 16.44 2.83 -2.75
N HIS A 78 15.38 2.22 -2.20
CA HIS A 78 14.02 2.39 -2.74
C HIS A 78 12.98 1.96 -1.71
N PHE A 79 12.23 2.91 -1.17
CA PHE A 79 11.14 2.62 -0.24
C PHE A 79 9.93 3.53 -0.47
N GLY A 80 8.77 3.06 -0.01
CA GLY A 80 7.52 3.80 -0.04
C GLY A 80 7.21 4.47 1.30
N GLN A 81 6.85 5.74 1.27
CA GLN A 81 6.24 6.45 2.38
C GLN A 81 4.74 6.55 2.12
N VAL A 82 3.94 5.91 2.96
CA VAL A 82 2.48 6.06 2.90
C VAL A 82 2.11 7.52 3.22
N VAL A 83 1.19 8.07 2.44
CA VAL A 83 0.69 9.44 2.61
C VAL A 83 -0.84 9.44 2.50
N PRO A 84 -1.55 10.23 3.28
CA PRO A 84 -2.98 10.43 3.10
C PRO A 84 -3.26 11.33 1.90
N ILE A 85 -4.49 11.35 1.41
CA ILE A 85 -4.88 12.13 0.22
C ILE A 85 -4.63 13.62 0.39
N GLU A 86 -4.76 14.16 1.59
CA GLU A 86 -4.50 15.57 1.88
C GLU A 86 -3.03 15.95 1.67
N ASP A 87 -2.11 15.05 1.98
CA ASP A 87 -0.69 15.31 1.73
C ASP A 87 -0.35 15.11 0.25
N VAL A 88 -1.06 14.23 -0.47
CA VAL A 88 -0.97 14.14 -1.93
C VAL A 88 -1.41 15.45 -2.58
N ASP A 89 -2.52 16.04 -2.12
CA ASP A 89 -3.00 17.33 -2.64
C ASP A 89 -1.96 18.43 -2.44
N ARG A 90 -1.33 18.51 -1.26
CA ARG A 90 -0.24 19.45 -0.99
C ARG A 90 0.96 19.24 -1.91
N LEU A 91 1.33 17.99 -2.15
CA LEU A 91 2.40 17.65 -3.09
C LEU A 91 2.08 18.10 -4.51
N LEU A 92 0.85 17.88 -4.96
CA LEU A 92 0.39 18.29 -6.28
C LEU A 92 0.38 19.81 -6.45
N ASP A 93 0.12 20.58 -5.38
CA ASP A 93 0.16 22.03 -5.42
C ASP A 93 1.56 22.60 -5.71
N GLU A 94 2.60 21.92 -5.23
CA GLU A 94 3.98 22.42 -5.27
C GLU A 94 4.81 21.79 -6.42
N ILE A 95 4.44 20.62 -6.92
CA ILE A 95 5.22 19.89 -7.92
C ILE A 95 5.07 20.52 -9.31
N SER A 96 6.19 20.57 -10.04
CA SER A 96 6.28 21.19 -11.37
C SER A 96 5.61 20.37 -12.46
N SER A 97 5.62 19.05 -12.37
CA SER A 97 5.07 18.16 -13.38
C SER A 97 4.57 16.84 -12.78
N VAL A 98 3.55 16.28 -13.42
CA VAL A 98 2.98 14.98 -13.09
C VAL A 98 2.85 14.16 -14.38
N VAL A 99 3.44 12.99 -14.38
CA VAL A 99 3.39 12.07 -15.53
C VAL A 99 2.81 10.74 -15.07
N ARG A 100 1.72 10.31 -15.67
CA ARG A 100 1.14 9.01 -15.42
C ARG A 100 1.94 7.94 -16.18
N ILE A 101 2.28 6.87 -15.47
CA ILE A 101 3.13 5.80 -15.98
C ILE A 101 2.47 4.43 -15.80
N PRO A 102 2.81 3.43 -16.64
CA PRO A 102 2.35 2.07 -16.45
C PRO A 102 2.75 1.49 -15.09
N CYS A 103 1.89 0.67 -14.52
CA CYS A 103 2.12 0.02 -13.22
C CYS A 103 2.98 -1.23 -13.37
N VAL A 104 4.31 -1.10 -13.33
CA VAL A 104 5.24 -2.23 -13.42
C VAL A 104 4.90 -3.35 -12.43
N CYS A 105 4.64 -3.00 -11.18
CA CYS A 105 4.30 -3.96 -10.14
C CYS A 105 3.06 -4.80 -10.49
N ARG A 106 2.00 -4.16 -10.99
CA ARG A 106 0.76 -4.88 -11.37
C ARG A 106 0.94 -5.69 -12.64
N SER A 107 1.66 -5.18 -13.62
CA SER A 107 2.00 -5.94 -14.82
C SER A 107 2.63 -7.27 -14.46
N LEU A 108 3.64 -7.26 -13.60
CA LEU A 108 4.33 -8.47 -13.16
C LEU A 108 3.46 -9.43 -12.32
N THR A 109 2.60 -8.88 -11.46
CA THR A 109 1.83 -9.71 -10.53
C THR A 109 0.49 -10.18 -11.06
N THR A 110 -0.07 -9.49 -12.05
CA THR A 110 -1.40 -9.77 -12.61
C THR A 110 -1.40 -10.00 -14.12
N GLY A 111 -0.27 -9.77 -14.80
CA GLY A 111 -0.16 -9.85 -16.27
C GLY A 111 -0.82 -8.67 -17.00
N ARG A 112 -1.28 -7.63 -16.29
CA ARG A 112 -1.98 -6.49 -16.89
C ARG A 112 -1.02 -5.35 -17.17
N GLN A 113 -0.78 -5.08 -18.42
CA GLN A 113 0.09 -4.01 -18.87
C GLN A 113 -0.62 -2.66 -18.99
N GLU A 114 -1.96 -2.66 -19.09
CA GLU A 114 -2.79 -1.46 -19.26
C GLU A 114 -3.02 -0.66 -17.99
N THR A 115 -2.66 -1.16 -16.80
CA THR A 115 -2.93 -0.48 -15.54
C THR A 115 -1.99 0.69 -15.30
N ARG A 116 -2.55 1.86 -14.90
CA ARG A 116 -1.83 3.12 -14.75
C ARG A 116 -2.19 3.85 -13.46
N TYR A 117 -1.75 3.31 -12.33
CA TYR A 117 -1.99 3.89 -11.00
C TYR A 117 -0.72 4.49 -10.39
N CYS A 118 0.36 4.59 -11.19
CA CYS A 118 1.62 5.17 -10.78
C CYS A 118 1.87 6.49 -11.52
N TYR A 119 2.54 7.42 -10.84
CA TYR A 119 2.85 8.73 -11.37
C TYR A 119 4.31 9.08 -11.10
N GLY A 120 5.00 9.64 -12.09
CA GLY A 120 6.26 10.35 -11.91
C GLY A 120 6.00 11.76 -11.42
N LEU A 121 6.79 12.21 -10.47
CA LEU A 121 6.61 13.49 -9.80
C LEU A 121 7.83 14.40 -9.98
N GLY A 122 7.63 15.61 -10.52
CA GLY A 122 8.66 16.66 -10.61
C GLY A 122 9.82 16.38 -11.55
N ILE A 123 9.75 15.31 -12.34
CA ILE A 123 10.80 14.88 -13.27
C ILE A 123 10.25 14.65 -14.66
N ASP A 124 11.13 14.74 -15.66
CA ASP A 124 10.86 14.20 -16.98
C ASP A 124 11.29 12.73 -17.02
N PRO A 125 10.35 11.79 -17.01
CA PRO A 125 10.68 10.37 -17.06
C PRO A 125 11.18 9.91 -18.42
N THR A 126 10.99 10.67 -19.49
CA THR A 126 11.37 10.29 -20.87
C THR A 126 12.86 9.93 -20.95
N GLY A 127 13.73 10.74 -20.36
CA GLY A 127 15.18 10.47 -20.30
C GLY A 127 15.60 9.37 -19.34
N LEU A 128 14.70 8.93 -18.45
CA LEU A 128 14.97 7.92 -17.43
C LEU A 128 14.47 6.53 -17.82
N ILE A 129 13.22 6.45 -18.26
CA ILE A 129 12.53 5.19 -18.53
C ILE A 129 12.03 5.08 -19.98
N GLY A 130 12.08 6.15 -20.74
CA GLY A 130 11.64 6.18 -22.15
C GLY A 130 12.48 5.32 -23.09
N ALA A 131 13.68 4.90 -22.67
CA ALA A 131 14.50 3.93 -23.41
C ALA A 131 13.97 2.49 -23.31
N TYR A 132 12.98 2.23 -22.46
CA TYR A 132 12.34 0.92 -22.30
C TYR A 132 10.99 0.95 -23.04
N PRO A 133 10.82 0.17 -24.14
CA PRO A 133 9.62 0.24 -24.98
C PRO A 133 8.31 0.08 -24.23
N ASP A 134 8.27 -0.80 -23.23
CA ASP A 134 7.07 -1.09 -22.43
C ASP A 134 6.63 0.09 -21.55
N TYR A 135 7.51 1.04 -21.30
CA TYR A 135 7.22 2.21 -20.45
C TYR A 135 7.17 3.51 -21.26
N GLY A 136 8.11 3.69 -22.21
CA GLY A 136 8.35 4.96 -22.88
C GLY A 136 7.22 5.41 -23.81
N GLU A 137 6.55 4.49 -24.49
CA GLU A 137 5.44 4.78 -25.39
C GLU A 137 4.13 5.10 -24.67
N ASN A 138 4.08 4.84 -23.36
CA ASN A 138 2.88 4.92 -22.55
C ASN A 138 2.96 6.00 -21.45
N LEU A 139 3.84 6.98 -21.59
CA LEU A 139 3.92 8.13 -20.69
C LEU A 139 2.83 9.14 -21.02
N GLU A 140 2.11 9.60 -19.99
CA GLU A 140 1.00 10.52 -20.14
C GLU A 140 1.17 11.71 -19.21
N TRP A 141 1.48 12.88 -19.78
CA TRP A 141 1.62 14.14 -19.07
C TRP A 141 0.23 14.67 -18.72
N LEU A 142 -0.02 14.85 -17.44
CA LEU A 142 -1.32 15.30 -16.95
C LEU A 142 -1.26 16.74 -16.44
N PRO A 143 -2.26 17.55 -16.77
CA PRO A 143 -2.54 18.75 -16.00
C PRO A 143 -2.76 18.40 -14.53
N ARG A 144 -2.29 19.25 -13.63
CA ARG A 144 -2.33 19.02 -12.18
C ARG A 144 -3.73 18.63 -11.67
N GLU A 145 -4.76 19.31 -12.11
CA GLU A 145 -6.15 19.05 -11.67
C GLU A 145 -6.70 17.74 -12.21
N GLU A 146 -6.26 17.33 -13.40
CA GLU A 146 -6.62 16.02 -13.94
C GLU A 146 -5.95 14.90 -13.14
N ALA A 147 -4.67 15.04 -12.82
CA ALA A 147 -3.95 14.11 -11.94
C ALA A 147 -4.61 14.03 -10.55
N ARG A 148 -4.96 15.18 -9.94
CA ARG A 148 -5.69 15.27 -8.68
C ARG A 148 -7.01 14.49 -8.75
N SER A 149 -7.84 14.79 -9.74
CA SER A 149 -9.12 14.11 -9.93
C SER A 149 -8.98 12.60 -10.10
N ALA A 150 -7.97 12.15 -10.86
CA ALA A 150 -7.71 10.73 -11.06
C ALA A 150 -7.29 10.06 -9.75
N ILE A 151 -6.40 10.67 -8.97
CA ILE A 151 -5.92 10.11 -7.69
C ILE A 151 -7.04 10.08 -6.65
N HIS A 152 -7.89 11.12 -6.57
CA HIS A 152 -9.07 11.09 -5.69
C HIS A 152 -10.05 9.97 -6.03
N LYS A 153 -10.21 9.61 -7.32
CA LYS A 153 -11.01 8.44 -7.70
C LYS A 153 -10.39 7.13 -7.21
N LEU A 154 -9.05 7.05 -7.18
CA LEU A 154 -8.34 5.89 -6.65
C LEU A 154 -8.46 5.81 -5.12
N ASP A 155 -8.41 6.94 -4.40
CA ASP A 155 -8.68 7.01 -2.95
C ASP A 155 -10.07 6.47 -2.61
N GLN A 156 -11.11 6.93 -3.31
CA GLN A 156 -12.49 6.45 -3.15
C GLN A 156 -12.65 4.95 -3.45
N GLN A 157 -11.72 4.36 -4.20
CA GLN A 157 -11.68 2.94 -4.49
C GLN A 157 -10.91 2.15 -3.43
N GLY A 158 -10.32 2.81 -2.44
CA GLY A 158 -9.62 2.18 -1.33
C GLY A 158 -8.15 1.87 -1.61
N LEU A 159 -7.53 2.54 -2.59
CA LEU A 159 -6.10 2.40 -2.83
C LEU A 159 -5.31 3.24 -1.83
N VAL A 160 -4.13 2.76 -1.47
CA VAL A 160 -3.22 3.43 -0.55
C VAL A 160 -2.20 4.24 -1.35
N HIS A 161 -2.12 5.54 -1.07
CA HIS A 161 -1.15 6.43 -1.68
C HIS A 161 0.21 6.30 -1.01
N SER A 162 1.27 6.31 -1.80
CA SER A 162 2.64 6.26 -1.29
C SER A 162 3.61 6.95 -2.25
N VAL A 163 4.48 7.79 -1.70
CA VAL A 163 5.61 8.35 -2.45
C VAL A 163 6.81 7.42 -2.37
N TRP A 164 7.60 7.35 -3.45
CA TRP A 164 8.68 6.38 -3.59
C TRP A 164 10.02 7.05 -3.85
N THR A 165 11.01 6.65 -3.06
CA THR A 165 12.38 7.13 -3.22
C THR A 165 13.15 6.34 -4.27
N PHE A 166 14.14 7.00 -4.88
CA PHE A 166 15.17 6.37 -5.71
C PHE A 166 16.52 6.93 -5.25
N ASP A 167 17.29 6.11 -4.56
CA ASP A 167 18.48 6.53 -3.86
C ASP A 167 18.18 7.71 -2.91
N THR A 168 17.66 7.34 -1.74
CA THR A 168 17.15 8.27 -0.72
C THR A 168 18.05 9.48 -0.50
N PRO A 169 17.54 10.72 -0.44
CA PRO A 169 16.13 11.08 -0.20
C PRO A 169 15.33 11.48 -1.45
N PHE A 170 15.87 11.31 -2.66
CA PHE A 170 15.15 11.70 -3.87
C PHE A 170 13.84 10.92 -4.02
N ILE A 171 12.74 11.64 -4.29
CA ILE A 171 11.43 11.08 -4.53
C ILE A 171 11.07 11.30 -6.00
N GLY A 172 10.84 10.23 -6.74
CA GLY A 172 10.52 10.30 -8.16
C GLY A 172 9.14 9.76 -8.51
N GLY A 173 8.42 9.13 -7.56
CA GLY A 173 7.16 8.48 -7.87
C GLY A 173 6.09 8.60 -6.79
N LEU A 174 4.84 8.61 -7.23
CA LEU A 174 3.64 8.39 -6.41
C LEU A 174 2.92 7.15 -6.94
N CYS A 175 2.69 6.19 -6.06
CA CYS A 175 1.95 4.97 -6.38
C CYS A 175 0.64 4.91 -5.60
N ASN A 176 -0.38 4.33 -6.24
CA ASN A 176 -1.66 4.05 -5.61
C ASN A 176 -1.79 2.53 -5.51
N CYS A 177 -1.50 1.99 -4.34
CA CYS A 177 -1.22 0.59 -4.11
C CYS A 177 -2.40 -0.16 -3.48
N ASP A 178 -2.48 -1.43 -3.80
CA ASP A 178 -3.32 -2.43 -3.14
C ASP A 178 -2.58 -3.78 -3.09
N GLN A 179 -3.31 -4.85 -2.77
CA GLN A 179 -2.75 -6.22 -2.67
C GLN A 179 -2.18 -6.77 -3.99
N ASP A 180 -2.42 -6.14 -5.14
CA ASP A 180 -1.84 -6.53 -6.41
C ASP A 180 -0.44 -5.95 -6.61
N CYS A 181 -0.04 -4.96 -5.81
CA CYS A 181 1.29 -4.38 -5.87
C CYS A 181 2.33 -5.26 -5.17
N ILE A 182 3.54 -5.32 -5.74
CA ILE A 182 4.67 -6.09 -5.20
C ILE A 182 4.98 -5.71 -3.76
N ALA A 183 5.00 -4.41 -3.46
CA ALA A 183 5.28 -3.91 -2.12
C ALA A 183 4.31 -4.46 -1.06
N TYR A 184 3.02 -4.60 -1.40
CA TYR A 184 2.05 -5.25 -0.54
C TYR A 184 2.33 -6.73 -0.36
N ARG A 185 2.65 -7.44 -1.43
CA ARG A 185 2.99 -8.87 -1.35
C ARG A 185 4.22 -9.10 -0.50
N LEU A 186 5.26 -8.28 -0.65
CA LEU A 186 6.49 -8.38 0.12
C LEU A 186 6.29 -8.07 1.60
N GLN A 187 5.60 -6.98 1.94
CA GLN A 187 5.50 -6.55 3.33
C GLN A 187 4.27 -7.12 4.05
N ILE A 188 3.11 -7.03 3.44
CA ILE A 188 1.86 -7.41 4.10
C ILE A 188 1.61 -8.92 3.93
N GLY A 189 1.86 -9.45 2.73
CA GLY A 189 1.67 -10.86 2.43
C GLY A 189 2.67 -11.76 3.15
N THR A 190 3.96 -11.39 3.18
CA THR A 190 5.02 -12.21 3.78
C THR A 190 5.41 -11.79 5.19
N GLY A 191 5.26 -10.50 5.52
CA GLY A 191 5.73 -9.93 6.79
C GLY A 191 7.26 -9.85 6.94
N MET A 192 8.02 -10.24 5.92
CA MET A 192 9.47 -10.44 6.02
C MET A 192 10.30 -9.18 5.74
N VAL A 193 9.88 -8.39 4.75
CA VAL A 193 10.62 -7.20 4.33
C VAL A 193 9.75 -5.97 4.49
N GLN A 194 10.28 -4.91 5.09
CA GLN A 194 9.59 -3.64 5.17
C GLN A 194 10.02 -2.75 4.01
N VAL A 195 9.09 -2.49 3.11
CA VAL A 195 9.27 -1.60 1.95
C VAL A 195 8.38 -0.36 2.04
N PHE A 196 7.31 -0.41 2.85
CA PHE A 196 6.47 0.72 3.18
C PHE A 196 6.73 1.23 4.60
N PHE A 197 6.68 2.53 4.77
CA PHE A 197 6.69 3.19 6.07
C PHE A 197 5.39 3.95 6.31
N PRO A 198 4.93 4.04 7.57
CA PRO A 198 3.67 4.69 7.89
C PRO A 198 3.72 6.19 7.65
N ALA A 199 2.56 6.77 7.32
CA ALA A 199 2.37 8.21 7.27
C ALA A 199 2.59 8.87 8.64
N GLU A 200 2.82 10.17 8.63
CA GLU A 200 2.91 11.00 9.84
C GLU A 200 1.53 11.27 10.48
N HIS A 201 0.57 10.45 10.11
CA HIS A 201 -0.80 10.46 10.59
C HIS A 201 -1.20 9.12 11.21
N VAL A 202 -2.20 9.15 12.05
CA VAL A 202 -2.88 7.98 12.60
C VAL A 202 -4.39 8.22 12.56
N ALA A 203 -5.14 7.19 12.23
CA ALA A 203 -6.59 7.29 12.26
C ALA A 203 -7.12 7.11 13.69
N SER A 204 -8.15 7.85 14.04
CA SER A 204 -8.96 7.71 15.26
C SER A 204 -10.43 7.47 14.90
N ILE A 205 -11.20 6.90 15.83
CA ILE A 205 -12.64 6.67 15.64
C ILE A 205 -13.38 7.39 16.74
N ASP A 206 -14.29 8.27 16.35
CA ASP A 206 -15.29 8.80 17.24
C ASP A 206 -16.32 7.71 17.56
N TRP A 207 -16.43 7.36 18.83
CA TRP A 207 -17.31 6.28 19.24
C TRP A 207 -18.77 6.72 19.28
N ASP A 208 -19.08 7.99 19.42
CA ASP A 208 -20.45 8.49 19.41
C ASP A 208 -21.07 8.31 18.01
N ASP A 209 -20.29 8.57 16.98
CA ASP A 209 -20.73 8.39 15.58
C ASP A 209 -20.57 6.97 15.05
N CYS A 210 -19.71 6.16 15.67
CA CYS A 210 -19.45 4.79 15.22
C CYS A 210 -20.66 3.87 15.48
N THR A 211 -21.18 3.24 14.45
CA THR A 211 -22.30 2.29 14.53
C THR A 211 -21.89 0.81 14.63
N GLY A 212 -20.59 0.52 14.78
CA GLY A 212 -20.10 -0.86 14.83
C GLY A 212 -20.28 -1.69 13.55
N CYS A 213 -20.58 -1.07 12.41
CA CYS A 213 -20.90 -1.76 11.15
C CYS A 213 -19.71 -2.56 10.55
N LYS A 214 -18.50 -2.39 11.04
CA LYS A 214 -17.25 -3.09 10.66
C LYS A 214 -16.82 -2.88 9.20
N LEU A 215 -17.41 -1.95 8.46
CA LEU A 215 -17.05 -1.73 7.04
C LEU A 215 -15.59 -1.30 6.91
N CYS A 216 -15.14 -0.34 7.71
CA CYS A 216 -13.75 0.15 7.74
C CYS A 216 -12.73 -0.97 7.97
N ARG A 217 -13.10 -2.00 8.73
CA ARG A 217 -12.26 -3.18 8.98
C ARG A 217 -11.96 -3.95 7.70
N GLY A 218 -12.95 -4.06 6.81
CA GLY A 218 -12.79 -4.73 5.51
C GLY A 218 -11.94 -3.97 4.50
N TYR A 219 -11.66 -2.69 4.74
CA TYR A 219 -10.78 -1.89 3.88
C TYR A 219 -9.40 -1.66 4.46
N CYS A 220 -9.15 -2.03 5.72
CA CYS A 220 -7.86 -1.86 6.35
C CYS A 220 -6.87 -2.95 5.92
N SER A 221 -6.09 -2.71 4.87
CA SER A 221 -5.07 -3.63 4.37
C SER A 221 -3.93 -3.88 5.35
N PHE A 222 -3.77 -3.02 6.36
CA PHE A 222 -2.73 -3.16 7.39
C PHE A 222 -3.24 -3.88 8.66
N GLY A 223 -4.55 -4.16 8.74
CA GLY A 223 -5.14 -4.88 9.86
C GLY A 223 -5.07 -4.14 11.19
N ALA A 224 -5.14 -2.80 11.14
CA ALA A 224 -5.09 -1.95 12.33
C ALA A 224 -6.45 -1.78 13.02
N ILE A 225 -7.56 -2.18 12.39
CA ILE A 225 -8.90 -1.93 12.92
C ILE A 225 -9.43 -3.17 13.62
N ARG A 226 -9.73 -3.03 14.90
CA ARG A 226 -10.34 -4.06 15.73
C ARG A 226 -11.80 -3.72 16.02
N TYR A 227 -12.57 -4.69 16.41
CA TYR A 227 -13.94 -4.53 16.85
C TYR A 227 -14.06 -5.04 18.31
N THR A 228 -14.77 -4.30 19.12
CA THR A 228 -15.13 -4.71 20.47
C THR A 228 -16.62 -4.99 20.56
N SER A 229 -16.97 -6.23 20.90
CA SER A 229 -18.36 -6.64 21.10
C SER A 229 -18.98 -6.06 22.36
N LEU A 230 -18.15 -5.69 23.34
CA LEU A 230 -18.63 -5.09 24.59
C LEU A 230 -19.33 -3.75 24.36
N HIS A 231 -18.83 -2.97 23.39
CA HIS A 231 -19.37 -1.63 23.08
C HIS A 231 -20.01 -1.54 21.70
N ASP A 232 -19.99 -2.62 20.92
CA ASP A 232 -20.42 -2.64 19.51
C ASP A 232 -19.75 -1.54 18.68
N LYS A 233 -18.45 -1.34 18.86
CA LYS A 233 -17.65 -0.27 18.25
C LYS A 233 -16.40 -0.82 17.59
N CYS A 234 -15.89 -0.10 16.58
CA CYS A 234 -14.55 -0.31 16.06
C CYS A 234 -13.55 0.57 16.82
N LEU A 235 -12.30 0.13 16.86
CA LEU A 235 -11.16 0.88 17.41
C LEU A 235 -9.94 0.66 16.54
N ILE A 236 -9.02 1.62 16.55
CA ILE A 236 -7.79 1.57 15.75
C ILE A 236 -6.60 1.33 16.69
N ASP A 237 -5.78 0.34 16.32
CA ASP A 237 -4.48 0.14 16.96
C ASP A 237 -3.47 1.12 16.31
N PRO A 238 -3.03 2.17 17.02
CA PRO A 238 -2.16 3.20 16.47
C PRO A 238 -0.78 2.66 16.08
N ASN A 239 -0.35 1.54 16.69
CA ASN A 239 0.92 0.91 16.38
C ASN A 239 0.91 0.12 15.07
N LEU A 240 -0.27 -0.27 14.59
CA LEU A 240 -0.48 -0.97 13.32
C LEU A 240 -1.01 -0.04 12.22
N CYS A 241 -1.53 1.13 12.59
CA CYS A 241 -2.11 2.08 11.65
C CYS A 241 -1.03 2.73 10.79
N TYR A 242 -1.19 2.67 9.47
CA TYR A 242 -0.30 3.33 8.52
C TYR A 242 -0.73 4.76 8.19
N GLY A 243 -1.85 5.26 8.72
CA GLY A 243 -2.32 6.62 8.49
C GLY A 243 -2.71 6.93 7.04
N CYS A 244 -3.05 5.92 6.25
CA CYS A 244 -3.38 6.07 4.83
C CYS A 244 -4.74 6.73 4.53
N GLY A 245 -5.64 6.80 5.52
CA GLY A 245 -6.96 7.43 5.35
C GLY A 245 -8.05 6.57 4.70
N VAL A 246 -7.73 5.43 4.08
CA VAL A 246 -8.71 4.59 3.34
C VAL A 246 -9.93 4.20 4.17
N CYS A 247 -9.75 3.91 5.46
CA CYS A 247 -10.86 3.57 6.35
C CYS A 247 -11.84 4.74 6.53
N ARG A 248 -11.36 5.99 6.49
CA ARG A 248 -12.17 7.21 6.56
C ARG A 248 -13.04 7.35 5.31
N ALA A 249 -12.44 7.20 4.12
CA ALA A 249 -13.17 7.28 2.85
C ALA A 249 -14.30 6.23 2.74
N THR A 250 -14.26 5.16 3.55
CA THR A 250 -15.29 4.12 3.57
C THR A 250 -16.33 4.28 4.68
N CYS A 251 -16.13 5.20 5.62
CA CYS A 251 -17.04 5.41 6.75
C CYS A 251 -18.25 6.25 6.33
N LYS A 252 -19.43 5.64 6.28
CA LYS A 252 -20.68 6.34 5.92
C LYS A 252 -21.20 7.29 7.01
N LYS A 253 -20.58 7.28 8.18
CA LYS A 253 -20.95 8.08 9.35
C LYS A 253 -19.92 9.14 9.69
N ASP A 254 -18.89 9.27 8.85
CA ASP A 254 -17.76 10.19 9.05
C ASP A 254 -17.10 10.08 10.44
N ALA A 255 -17.26 8.93 11.09
CA ALA A 255 -16.76 8.64 12.44
C ALA A 255 -15.24 8.43 12.50
N ILE A 256 -14.51 8.56 11.39
CA ILE A 256 -13.07 8.29 11.34
C ILE A 256 -12.32 9.54 10.90
N HIS A 257 -11.37 9.96 11.73
CA HIS A 257 -10.55 11.14 11.51
C HIS A 257 -9.08 10.76 11.39
N LEU A 258 -8.27 11.60 10.72
CA LEU A 258 -6.82 11.49 10.74
C LEU A 258 -6.24 12.56 11.65
N GLU A 259 -5.40 12.14 12.57
CA GLU A 259 -4.66 12.98 13.50
C GLU A 259 -3.18 12.89 13.24
N GLN A 260 -2.42 13.94 13.56
CA GLN A 260 -0.96 13.86 13.51
C GLN A 260 -0.45 12.79 14.48
N ARG A 261 0.47 11.98 14.01
CA ARG A 261 1.12 10.95 14.82
C ARG A 261 1.97 11.61 15.89
N LYS A 262 1.60 11.40 17.16
CA LYS A 262 2.37 11.91 18.30
C LYS A 262 3.58 11.01 18.55
N ARG A 263 4.68 11.57 19.07
CA ARG A 263 5.90 10.82 19.44
C ARG A 263 5.65 9.68 20.43
N THR A 264 4.58 9.73 21.21
CA THR A 264 4.17 8.68 22.13
C THR A 264 3.70 7.40 21.46
N PHE A 265 3.30 7.46 20.20
CA PHE A 265 2.90 6.30 19.41
C PHE A 265 4.06 5.90 18.49
N ARG A 266 5.04 5.19 19.04
CA ARG A 266 6.06 4.56 18.21
C ARG A 266 5.40 3.45 17.41
N TRP A 267 5.36 3.64 16.09
CA TRP A 267 4.98 2.57 15.19
C TRP A 267 5.93 1.38 15.40
N GLN A 268 5.35 0.25 15.80
CA GLN A 268 6.10 -0.97 16.01
C GLN A 268 5.83 -1.92 14.85
N ARG A 269 6.88 -2.27 14.14
CA ARG A 269 6.83 -3.37 13.20
C ARG A 269 6.53 -4.65 13.99
N LYS A 270 5.29 -5.16 13.93
CA LYS A 270 5.05 -6.56 14.27
C LYS A 270 5.41 -7.39 13.06
N ILE A 271 6.57 -8.03 13.10
CA ILE A 271 6.86 -9.17 12.24
C ILE A 271 5.98 -10.29 12.80
N SER A 272 4.80 -10.49 12.22
CA SER A 272 4.06 -11.73 12.46
C SER A 272 4.88 -12.84 11.83
N GLN A 273 5.17 -13.89 12.58
CA GLN A 273 5.67 -15.12 11.97
C GLN A 273 4.69 -15.52 10.87
N PRO A 274 5.17 -15.95 9.68
CA PRO A 274 4.28 -16.41 8.63
C PRO A 274 3.36 -17.48 9.22
N GLY A 275 2.06 -17.28 9.12
CA GLY A 275 1.09 -18.33 9.46
C GLY A 275 1.32 -19.49 8.49
N GLN A 276 1.21 -20.70 9.00
CA GLN A 276 1.40 -21.92 8.21
C GLN A 276 0.24 -22.18 7.23
N HIS A 277 -0.83 -21.39 7.31
CA HIS A 277 -2.07 -21.61 6.58
C HIS A 277 -2.15 -20.79 5.29
N ARG A 278 -2.47 -21.49 4.21
CA ARG A 278 -2.78 -20.86 2.94
C ARG A 278 -4.29 -20.59 2.87
N VAL A 279 -4.66 -19.33 2.74
CA VAL A 279 -6.06 -18.93 2.63
C VAL A 279 -6.35 -18.48 1.20
N LEU A 280 -7.24 -19.17 0.52
CA LEU A 280 -7.67 -18.89 -0.85
C LEU A 280 -9.13 -18.44 -0.86
N VAL A 281 -9.44 -17.50 -1.75
CA VAL A 281 -10.82 -17.04 -1.99
C VAL A 281 -11.11 -17.12 -3.47
N ASN A 282 -11.99 -18.02 -3.86
CA ASN A 282 -12.36 -18.29 -5.24
C ASN A 282 -13.88 -18.14 -5.43
N GLY A 283 -14.31 -17.43 -6.46
CA GLY A 283 -15.74 -17.27 -6.75
C GLY A 283 -16.49 -16.34 -5.79
N CYS A 284 -15.79 -15.53 -4.99
CA CYS A 284 -16.43 -14.51 -4.16
C CYS A 284 -17.08 -13.45 -5.04
N GLN A 285 -18.33 -13.11 -4.71
CA GLN A 285 -19.10 -12.05 -5.38
C GLN A 285 -19.67 -11.11 -4.33
N ASN A 286 -19.76 -9.83 -4.70
CA ASN A 286 -20.47 -8.81 -3.92
C ASN A 286 -20.01 -8.66 -2.45
N ALA A 287 -18.70 -8.66 -2.22
CA ALA A 287 -18.13 -8.60 -0.87
C ALA A 287 -18.52 -7.33 -0.09
N ARG A 288 -18.83 -6.21 -0.76
CA ARG A 288 -19.31 -4.99 -0.11
C ARG A 288 -20.63 -5.18 0.62
N GLN A 289 -21.51 -5.99 0.09
CA GLN A 289 -22.82 -6.30 0.72
C GLN A 289 -22.71 -7.48 1.67
N CYS A 290 -22.08 -8.57 1.24
CA CYS A 290 -22.00 -9.82 2.00
C CYS A 290 -21.18 -9.66 3.30
N ARG A 291 -19.90 -9.33 3.22
CA ARG A 291 -18.96 -9.13 4.34
C ARG A 291 -18.88 -10.28 5.37
N ALA A 292 -19.43 -11.44 5.08
CA ALA A 292 -19.53 -12.54 6.05
C ALA A 292 -18.15 -12.92 6.65
N CYS A 293 -17.16 -13.23 5.81
CA CYS A 293 -15.80 -13.57 6.24
C CYS A 293 -15.11 -12.45 7.02
N ILE A 294 -15.36 -11.19 6.66
CA ILE A 294 -14.77 -10.02 7.34
C ILE A 294 -15.36 -9.85 8.76
N ARG A 295 -16.65 -10.14 8.92
CA ARG A 295 -17.33 -10.02 10.22
C ARG A 295 -16.91 -11.08 11.20
N VAL A 296 -16.70 -12.31 10.74
CA VAL A 296 -16.41 -13.45 11.63
C VAL A 296 -14.92 -13.64 11.88
N CYS A 297 -14.03 -13.28 10.93
CA CYS A 297 -12.60 -13.53 11.08
C CYS A 297 -11.99 -12.73 12.25
N PRO A 298 -11.56 -13.35 13.36
CA PRO A 298 -10.98 -12.65 14.50
C PRO A 298 -9.62 -12.04 14.14
N SER A 299 -8.88 -12.70 13.25
CA SER A 299 -7.51 -12.34 12.87
C SER A 299 -7.41 -11.33 11.71
N GLN A 300 -8.55 -10.88 11.17
CA GLN A 300 -8.61 -9.87 10.10
C GLN A 300 -7.82 -10.27 8.83
N VAL A 301 -7.93 -11.52 8.42
CA VAL A 301 -7.24 -12.04 7.23
C VAL A 301 -7.72 -11.39 5.93
N PHE A 302 -9.00 -10.96 5.87
CA PHE A 302 -9.67 -10.56 4.65
C PHE A 302 -9.86 -9.06 4.53
N VAL A 303 -9.73 -8.55 3.29
CA VAL A 303 -10.15 -7.19 2.90
C VAL A 303 -11.15 -7.26 1.75
N ILE A 304 -11.88 -6.16 1.55
CA ILE A 304 -12.72 -5.93 0.37
C ILE A 304 -11.84 -5.28 -0.70
N ALA A 305 -11.80 -5.87 -1.86
CA ALA A 305 -11.07 -5.35 -2.99
C ALA A 305 -11.94 -5.36 -4.25
N PRO A 306 -11.66 -4.48 -5.21
CA PRO A 306 -12.29 -4.58 -6.52
C PRO A 306 -11.96 -5.92 -7.18
N GLN A 307 -12.93 -6.47 -7.90
CA GLN A 307 -12.68 -7.60 -8.78
C GLN A 307 -11.72 -7.18 -9.90
N GLU A 308 -10.89 -8.11 -10.35
CA GLU A 308 -9.94 -7.86 -11.43
C GLU A 308 -10.62 -7.47 -12.75
N GLY A 309 -9.90 -6.79 -13.65
CA GLY A 309 -10.37 -6.49 -15.01
C GLY A 309 -10.91 -5.08 -15.23
N ARG A 310 -10.53 -4.11 -14.39
CA ARG A 310 -10.91 -2.71 -14.61
C ARG A 310 -9.95 -2.00 -15.54
N SER A 311 -10.50 -1.31 -16.52
CA SER A 311 -9.79 -0.26 -17.23
C SER A 311 -9.62 0.96 -16.32
N GLU A 312 -8.60 1.76 -16.57
CA GLU A 312 -8.37 2.98 -15.84
C GLU A 312 -9.56 3.94 -15.90
N GLY A 313 -9.87 4.57 -14.78
CA GLY A 313 -11.01 5.48 -14.67
C GLY A 313 -12.38 4.83 -14.56
N GLN A 314 -12.50 3.52 -14.74
CA GLN A 314 -13.76 2.81 -14.51
C GLN A 314 -13.99 2.58 -13.01
N ARG A 315 -15.20 2.90 -12.54
CA ARG A 315 -15.63 2.53 -11.19
C ARG A 315 -15.68 1.01 -11.07
N ALA A 316 -15.20 0.49 -9.94
CA ALA A 316 -15.40 -0.92 -9.63
C ALA A 316 -16.91 -1.20 -9.52
N THR A 317 -17.42 -2.04 -10.39
CA THR A 317 -18.78 -2.57 -10.31
C THR A 317 -18.84 -3.72 -9.32
N ASP A 318 -17.79 -4.55 -9.33
CA ASP A 318 -17.75 -5.78 -8.57
C ASP A 318 -16.63 -5.75 -7.50
N TRP A 319 -16.97 -6.26 -6.33
CA TRP A 319 -16.10 -6.27 -5.17
C TRP A 319 -16.03 -7.67 -4.56
N VAL A 320 -14.82 -8.13 -4.34
CA VAL A 320 -14.53 -9.46 -3.79
C VAL A 320 -13.79 -9.36 -2.45
N ALA A 321 -13.92 -10.38 -1.62
CA ALA A 321 -13.04 -10.54 -0.47
C ALA A 321 -11.71 -11.15 -0.92
N ARG A 322 -10.59 -10.63 -0.40
CA ARG A 322 -9.25 -11.18 -0.64
C ARG A 322 -8.55 -11.43 0.69
N ALA A 323 -7.85 -12.55 0.78
CA ALA A 323 -7.00 -12.88 1.92
C ALA A 323 -5.66 -12.17 1.78
N VAL A 324 -5.52 -10.99 2.37
CA VAL A 324 -4.28 -10.17 2.29
C VAL A 324 -3.36 -10.34 3.50
N LEU A 325 -3.88 -10.87 4.59
CA LEU A 325 -3.12 -11.15 5.81
C LEU A 325 -3.17 -12.65 6.17
N PRO A 326 -2.83 -13.58 5.24
CA PRO A 326 -2.92 -15.02 5.49
C PRO A 326 -2.02 -15.46 6.65
N SER A 327 -0.89 -14.77 6.87
CA SER A 327 0.01 -15.02 8.00
C SER A 327 -0.63 -14.84 9.39
N ARG A 328 -1.80 -14.20 9.47
CA ARG A 328 -2.57 -14.05 10.72
C ARG A 328 -3.61 -15.14 10.91
N CYS A 329 -3.80 -16.05 9.96
CA CYS A 329 -4.80 -17.11 10.05
C CYS A 329 -4.48 -18.05 11.22
N THR A 330 -5.50 -18.30 12.05
CA THR A 330 -5.43 -19.22 13.21
C THR A 330 -6.16 -20.54 12.97
N ASP A 331 -6.53 -20.81 11.70
CA ASP A 331 -7.33 -21.98 11.28
C ASP A 331 -8.62 -22.23 12.07
N CYS A 332 -9.25 -21.17 12.54
CA CYS A 332 -10.54 -21.30 13.25
C CYS A 332 -11.71 -21.72 12.33
N ARG A 333 -11.54 -21.65 11.00
CA ARG A 333 -12.51 -22.02 9.93
C ARG A 333 -13.87 -21.32 9.96
N GLU A 334 -14.10 -20.39 10.85
CA GLU A 334 -15.36 -19.62 10.94
C GLU A 334 -15.73 -18.92 9.62
N CYS A 335 -14.71 -18.46 8.87
CA CYS A 335 -14.91 -17.82 7.58
C CYS A 335 -15.44 -18.79 6.51
N ILE A 336 -15.07 -20.06 6.57
CA ILE A 336 -15.57 -21.11 5.66
C ILE A 336 -17.07 -21.32 5.93
N THR A 337 -17.42 -21.56 7.19
CA THR A 337 -18.80 -21.78 7.63
C THR A 337 -19.71 -20.59 7.33
N ALA A 338 -19.20 -19.37 7.49
CA ALA A 338 -19.96 -18.15 7.29
C ALA A 338 -20.10 -17.74 5.81
N CYS A 339 -19.33 -18.33 4.89
CA CYS A 339 -19.33 -17.92 3.49
C CYS A 339 -20.53 -18.50 2.72
N PRO A 340 -21.52 -17.69 2.29
CA PRO A 340 -22.70 -18.21 1.60
C PRO A 340 -22.40 -18.77 0.21
N ALA A 341 -21.26 -18.38 -0.38
CA ALA A 341 -20.80 -18.83 -1.70
C ALA A 341 -19.80 -19.98 -1.64
N ASN A 342 -19.47 -20.50 -0.45
CA ASN A 342 -18.42 -21.52 -0.24
C ASN A 342 -17.09 -21.16 -0.93
N ALA A 343 -16.78 -19.86 -0.99
CA ALA A 343 -15.67 -19.32 -1.76
C ALA A 343 -14.32 -19.42 -1.05
N ILE A 344 -14.25 -19.88 0.20
CA ILE A 344 -13.04 -19.81 1.04
C ILE A 344 -12.50 -21.21 1.31
N VAL A 345 -11.20 -21.37 1.07
CA VAL A 345 -10.44 -22.58 1.39
C VAL A 345 -9.26 -22.20 2.30
N VAL A 346 -9.08 -22.95 3.38
CA VAL A 346 -7.91 -22.86 4.28
C VAL A 346 -7.20 -24.20 4.29
N ASN A 347 -5.92 -24.20 3.89
CA ASN A 347 -5.05 -25.37 3.80
C ASN A 347 -3.89 -25.23 4.77
#